data_66fb28667f1204ce6574bb551d06751f
#
_entry.id   66fb28667f1204ce6574bb551d06751f
#
_cell.length_a   1.000
_cell.length_b   1.000
_cell.length_c   1.000
_cell.angle_alpha   90.00
_cell.angle_beta   90.00
_cell.angle_gamma   90.00
#
_symmetry.space_group_name_H-M   'P 1'
#
loop_
_entity.id
_entity.type
_entity.pdbx_description
1 polymer ?
#
loop_
_entity_poly.entity_id
_entity_poly.type
_entity_poly.pdbx_seq_one_letter_code
_entity_poly.pdbx_strand_id
1 'polypeptide(L)'
;MNNSIPLVGTRPQPDYSVGFKREAFTEEQREKLAPFIGDFITGDWSYFMATHYMYFPFLTCEVKCEVMCGAAALDIADRKNAHSMTLAVRAVVELFRLVKREKEVNREILAFSVSHDHRSVRIYGHYAVIDGSKTSFYRHPIRAFEFTDLDGKEKWTTYKFTKSVYDTWMPTHFKRICSAINELPSKINFDVSPL
;
A
#
# COMPACT_ATOMS: atom_id res chain seq x y z
N MET A 1 4.48 8.38 -4.96
CA MET A 1 3.59 8.65 -3.80
C MET A 1 3.84 10.06 -3.25
N ASN A 2 3.53 11.07 -4.06
CA ASN A 2 3.96 12.46 -3.80
C ASN A 2 3.26 13.13 -2.60
N ASN A 3 2.08 12.68 -2.23
CA ASN A 3 1.28 13.27 -1.15
C ASN A 3 1.29 12.45 0.14
N SER A 4 1.99 11.31 0.18
CA SER A 4 2.06 10.49 1.39
C SER A 4 3.07 11.05 2.40
N ILE A 5 2.75 10.93 3.69
CA ILE A 5 3.68 11.24 4.78
C ILE A 5 4.81 10.19 4.77
N PRO A 6 6.06 10.55 4.49
CA PRO A 6 7.15 9.58 4.39
C PRO A 6 7.55 9.03 5.77
N LEU A 7 8.12 7.81 5.79
CA LEU A 7 8.70 7.22 7.00
C LEU A 7 10.15 7.69 7.23
N VAL A 8 10.82 8.06 6.16
CA VAL A 8 12.19 8.59 6.13
C VAL A 8 12.21 9.77 5.17
N GLY A 9 13.22 10.62 5.21
CA GLY A 9 13.27 11.89 4.48
C GLY A 9 13.00 11.83 2.97
N THR A 10 13.04 10.64 2.35
CA THR A 10 12.78 10.47 0.91
C THR A 10 11.39 9.87 0.69
N ARG A 11 10.60 10.48 -0.20
CA ARG A 11 9.30 9.95 -0.60
C ARG A 11 9.47 8.74 -1.52
N PRO A 12 8.69 7.67 -1.34
CA PRO A 12 8.77 6.52 -2.23
C PRO A 12 8.20 6.86 -3.61
N GLN A 13 8.91 6.42 -4.64
CA GLN A 13 8.51 6.50 -6.04
C GLN A 13 8.63 5.11 -6.64
N PRO A 14 7.65 4.22 -6.45
CA PRO A 14 7.65 2.92 -7.09
C PRO A 14 7.52 3.06 -8.60
N ASP A 15 8.12 2.14 -9.36
CA ASP A 15 8.01 2.11 -10.81
C ASP A 15 6.54 1.95 -11.24
N TYR A 16 5.77 1.11 -10.50
CA TYR A 16 4.32 1.00 -10.63
C TYR A 16 3.65 0.99 -9.26
N SER A 17 2.49 1.64 -9.18
CA SER A 17 1.65 1.63 -7.98
C SER A 17 0.18 1.57 -8.38
N VAL A 18 -0.58 0.77 -7.64
CA VAL A 18 -2.02 0.61 -7.81
C VAL A 18 -2.72 0.87 -6.50
N GLY A 19 -3.80 1.63 -6.55
CA GLY A 19 -4.69 1.95 -5.44
C GLY A 19 -6.08 2.23 -5.96
N PHE A 20 -6.95 2.73 -5.10
CA PHE A 20 -8.31 3.07 -5.49
C PHE A 20 -8.36 4.47 -6.08
N LYS A 21 -9.07 4.61 -7.20
CA LYS A 21 -9.30 5.93 -7.80
C LYS A 21 -10.22 6.75 -6.88
N ARG A 22 -10.00 8.06 -6.86
CA ARG A 22 -10.86 8.99 -6.11
C ARG A 22 -12.34 8.80 -6.43
N GLU A 23 -12.67 8.59 -7.70
CA GLU A 23 -14.03 8.43 -8.22
C GLU A 23 -14.68 7.10 -7.82
N ALA A 24 -13.91 6.14 -7.29
CA ALA A 24 -14.46 4.90 -6.76
C ALA A 24 -15.21 5.11 -5.43
N PHE A 25 -14.93 6.20 -4.72
CA PHE A 25 -15.58 6.56 -3.47
C PHE A 25 -16.80 7.44 -3.73
N THR A 26 -17.89 7.23 -2.97
CA THR A 26 -19.07 8.10 -3.05
C THR A 26 -18.74 9.54 -2.62
N GLU A 27 -19.59 10.49 -2.95
CA GLU A 27 -19.40 11.88 -2.54
C GLU A 27 -19.35 12.02 -1.02
N GLU A 28 -20.27 11.36 -0.30
CA GLU A 28 -20.25 11.32 1.16
C GLU A 28 -18.94 10.76 1.74
N GLN A 29 -18.41 9.67 1.13
CA GLN A 29 -17.14 9.10 1.56
C GLN A 29 -15.96 10.05 1.30
N ARG A 30 -15.99 10.77 0.20
CA ARG A 30 -14.97 11.79 -0.12
C ARG A 30 -15.01 12.97 0.83
N GLU A 31 -16.21 13.43 1.20
CA GLU A 31 -16.40 14.47 2.22
C GLU A 31 -15.84 14.03 3.58
N LYS A 32 -16.11 12.79 4.00
CA LYS A 32 -15.55 12.23 5.24
C LYS A 32 -14.04 12.09 5.22
N LEU A 33 -13.46 11.80 4.06
CA LEU A 33 -12.00 11.70 3.88
C LEU A 33 -11.33 13.08 3.74
N ALA A 34 -12.05 14.11 3.30
CA ALA A 34 -11.49 15.42 3.01
C ALA A 34 -10.59 15.99 4.12
N PRO A 35 -10.93 15.89 5.42
CA PRO A 35 -10.09 16.40 6.50
C PRO A 35 -8.72 15.67 6.62
N PHE A 36 -8.60 14.46 6.05
CA PHE A 36 -7.39 13.64 6.12
C PHE A 36 -6.58 13.66 4.83
N ILE A 37 -7.07 14.34 3.81
CA ILE A 37 -6.42 14.43 2.50
C ILE A 37 -5.74 15.78 2.43
N GLY A 38 -4.41 15.75 2.35
CA GLY A 38 -3.64 16.96 2.15
C GLY A 38 -3.89 17.58 0.77
N ASP A 39 -3.77 18.89 0.66
CA ASP A 39 -3.85 19.61 -0.59
C ASP A 39 -2.49 19.60 -1.29
N PHE A 40 -2.48 19.21 -2.57
CA PHE A 40 -1.27 19.23 -3.39
C PHE A 40 -0.72 20.66 -3.58
N ILE A 41 -1.61 21.65 -3.67
CA ILE A 41 -1.24 23.06 -3.92
C ILE A 41 -0.58 23.66 -2.67
N THR A 42 -1.09 23.36 -1.48
CA THR A 42 -0.54 23.82 -0.19
C THR A 42 0.64 22.99 0.27
N GLY A 43 0.92 21.86 -0.38
CA GLY A 43 1.98 20.94 0.00
C GLY A 43 1.64 20.06 1.20
N ASP A 44 0.38 19.99 1.59
CA ASP A 44 -0.09 19.19 2.71
C ASP A 44 0.07 17.69 2.45
N TRP A 45 0.37 16.96 3.50
CA TRP A 45 0.63 15.54 3.47
C TRP A 45 -0.53 14.74 4.02
N SER A 46 -0.76 13.55 3.45
CA SER A 46 -1.84 12.67 3.83
C SER A 46 -1.36 11.28 4.22
N TYR A 47 -2.05 10.67 5.18
CA TYR A 47 -1.88 9.23 5.43
C TYR A 47 -2.55 8.38 4.35
N PHE A 48 -3.66 8.82 3.77
CA PHE A 48 -4.54 8.02 2.90
C PHE A 48 -4.30 8.22 1.41
N MET A 49 -3.74 9.35 1.03
CA MET A 49 -3.53 9.72 -0.35
C MET A 49 -2.08 9.44 -0.80
N ALA A 50 -1.93 8.58 -1.80
CA ALA A 50 -0.63 8.36 -2.43
C ALA A 50 -0.33 9.41 -3.49
N THR A 51 -1.35 9.77 -4.28
CA THR A 51 -1.37 10.88 -5.24
C THR A 51 -2.74 11.53 -5.23
N HIS A 52 -2.90 12.69 -5.89
CA HIS A 52 -4.20 13.35 -6.01
C HIS A 52 -5.32 12.42 -6.55
N TYR A 53 -4.96 11.45 -7.40
CA TYR A 53 -5.91 10.54 -8.04
C TYR A 53 -6.01 9.16 -7.41
N MET A 54 -5.11 8.81 -6.47
CA MET A 54 -4.99 7.46 -5.94
C MET A 54 -4.95 7.45 -4.41
N TYR A 55 -5.93 6.78 -3.83
CA TYR A 55 -6.09 6.57 -2.39
C TYR A 55 -5.80 5.12 -2.03
N PHE A 56 -5.32 4.89 -0.82
CA PHE A 56 -5.07 3.55 -0.27
C PHE A 56 -4.37 2.63 -1.28
N PRO A 57 -3.12 2.91 -1.66
CA PRO A 57 -2.37 2.03 -2.55
C PRO A 57 -2.26 0.63 -1.93
N PHE A 58 -2.43 -0.41 -2.74
CA PHE A 58 -2.42 -1.79 -2.25
C PHE A 58 -1.47 -2.73 -3.01
N LEU A 59 -0.91 -2.30 -4.12
CA LEU A 59 0.06 -3.07 -4.89
C LEU A 59 1.13 -2.14 -5.46
N THR A 60 2.41 -2.51 -5.28
CA THR A 60 3.52 -1.85 -5.97
C THR A 60 4.39 -2.85 -6.72
N CYS A 61 5.05 -2.37 -7.75
CA CYS A 61 6.06 -3.14 -8.47
C CYS A 61 7.32 -2.29 -8.64
N GLU A 62 8.46 -2.88 -8.34
CA GLU A 62 9.79 -2.34 -8.62
C GLU A 62 10.52 -3.25 -9.60
N VAL A 63 10.97 -2.66 -10.70
CA VAL A 63 11.72 -3.33 -11.76
C VAL A 63 13.17 -2.92 -11.68
N LYS A 64 14.09 -3.85 -11.73
CA LYS A 64 15.52 -3.57 -11.72
C LYS A 64 16.24 -4.21 -12.90
N CYS A 65 17.14 -3.43 -13.47
CA CYS A 65 18.08 -3.92 -14.48
C CYS A 65 19.39 -4.30 -13.78
N GLU A 66 19.83 -5.52 -13.96
CA GLU A 66 21.06 -6.06 -13.37
C GLU A 66 22.30 -5.27 -13.83
N VAL A 67 22.29 -4.78 -15.06
CA VAL A 67 23.39 -4.00 -15.64
C VAL A 67 23.68 -2.71 -14.84
N MET A 68 22.63 -2.12 -14.24
CA MET A 68 22.75 -0.85 -13.50
C MET A 68 22.98 -1.06 -12.00
N CYS A 69 22.54 -2.19 -11.43
CA CYS A 69 22.47 -2.40 -9.97
C CYS A 69 23.27 -3.62 -9.49
N GLY A 70 23.79 -4.44 -10.40
CA GLY A 70 24.53 -5.66 -10.06
C GLY A 70 23.71 -6.70 -9.28
N ALA A 71 24.38 -7.61 -8.58
CA ALA A 71 23.76 -8.71 -7.83
C ALA A 71 22.78 -8.27 -6.71
N ALA A 72 22.84 -7.01 -6.25
CA ALA A 72 21.95 -6.47 -5.21
C ALA A 72 20.66 -5.84 -5.78
N ALA A 73 20.41 -5.94 -7.08
CA ALA A 73 19.28 -5.26 -7.75
C ALA A 73 17.92 -5.55 -7.10
N LEU A 74 17.62 -6.84 -6.87
CA LEU A 74 16.35 -7.25 -6.21
C LEU A 74 16.27 -6.83 -4.75
N ASP A 75 17.39 -6.78 -4.03
CA ASP A 75 17.38 -6.34 -2.63
C ASP A 75 17.09 -4.82 -2.52
N ILE A 76 17.52 -4.04 -3.52
CA ILE A 76 17.17 -2.62 -3.64
C ILE A 76 15.68 -2.48 -3.95
N ALA A 77 15.15 -3.26 -4.90
CA ALA A 77 13.73 -3.30 -5.22
C ALA A 77 12.88 -3.66 -3.98
N ASP A 78 13.29 -4.70 -3.25
CA ASP A 78 12.61 -5.15 -2.03
C ASP A 78 12.56 -4.08 -0.95
N ARG A 79 13.64 -3.31 -0.74
CA ARG A 79 13.68 -2.20 0.23
C ARG A 79 12.76 -1.05 -0.18
N LYS A 80 12.74 -0.69 -1.46
CA LYS A 80 11.85 0.35 -1.99
C LYS A 80 10.38 -0.06 -1.86
N ASN A 81 10.06 -1.30 -2.24
CA ASN A 81 8.73 -1.86 -2.08
C ASN A 81 8.31 -1.94 -0.60
N ALA A 82 9.22 -2.35 0.30
CA ALA A 82 8.94 -2.38 1.73
C ALA A 82 8.58 -0.99 2.27
N HIS A 83 9.30 0.06 1.85
CA HIS A 83 8.98 1.44 2.23
C HIS A 83 7.60 1.86 1.71
N SER A 84 7.34 1.68 0.40
CA SER A 84 6.06 2.04 -0.22
C SER A 84 4.88 1.33 0.44
N MET A 85 5.02 0.02 0.67
CA MET A 85 3.93 -0.79 1.23
C MET A 85 3.75 -0.62 2.73
N THR A 86 4.79 -0.22 3.47
CA THR A 86 4.61 0.18 4.87
C THR A 86 3.74 1.44 4.97
N LEU A 87 3.91 2.41 4.06
CA LEU A 87 3.04 3.59 4.00
C LEU A 87 1.59 3.19 3.67
N ALA A 88 1.41 2.27 2.72
CA ALA A 88 0.10 1.76 2.34
C ALA A 88 -0.61 1.05 3.50
N VAL A 89 0.08 0.15 4.18
CA VAL A 89 -0.44 -0.58 5.35
C VAL A 89 -0.76 0.39 6.50
N ARG A 90 0.12 1.38 6.75
CA ARG A 90 -0.10 2.42 7.77
C ARG A 90 -1.40 3.18 7.50
N ALA A 91 -1.65 3.57 6.26
CA ALA A 91 -2.87 4.27 5.89
C ALA A 91 -4.14 3.50 6.29
N VAL A 92 -4.17 2.19 6.01
CA VAL A 92 -5.31 1.34 6.39
C VAL A 92 -5.42 1.20 7.91
N VAL A 93 -4.31 0.96 8.60
CA VAL A 93 -4.30 0.85 10.07
C VAL A 93 -4.83 2.13 10.73
N GLU A 94 -4.36 3.31 10.30
CA GLU A 94 -4.81 4.58 10.85
C GLU A 94 -6.31 4.83 10.59
N LEU A 95 -6.80 4.51 9.38
CA LEU A 95 -8.24 4.58 9.11
C LEU A 95 -9.05 3.72 10.10
N PHE A 96 -8.64 2.47 10.30
CA PHE A 96 -9.34 1.55 11.20
C PHE A 96 -9.22 1.94 12.68
N ARG A 97 -8.13 2.58 13.08
CA ARG A 97 -7.98 3.16 14.43
C ARG A 97 -8.95 4.30 14.68
N LEU A 98 -9.13 5.19 13.71
CA LEU A 98 -10.06 6.31 13.83
C LEU A 98 -11.49 5.87 14.14
N VAL A 99 -11.87 4.67 13.67
CA VAL A 99 -13.19 4.08 13.91
C VAL A 99 -13.17 2.96 14.96
N LYS A 100 -12.04 2.77 15.68
CA LYS A 100 -11.85 1.77 16.75
C LYS A 100 -12.08 0.33 16.30
N ARG A 101 -11.72 0.03 15.06
CA ARG A 101 -11.83 -1.29 14.42
C ARG A 101 -10.48 -1.91 14.04
N GLU A 102 -9.39 -1.45 14.64
CA GLU A 102 -8.02 -1.88 14.31
C GLU A 102 -7.80 -3.40 14.46
N LYS A 103 -8.62 -4.08 15.28
CA LYS A 103 -8.56 -5.55 15.44
C LYS A 103 -8.85 -6.30 14.14
N GLU A 104 -9.65 -5.72 13.23
CA GLU A 104 -10.02 -6.35 11.96
C GLU A 104 -8.86 -6.38 10.94
N VAL A 105 -7.87 -5.53 11.12
CA VAL A 105 -6.71 -5.41 10.23
C VAL A 105 -5.41 -5.88 10.88
N ASN A 106 -5.47 -6.27 12.15
CA ASN A 106 -4.32 -6.78 12.88
C ASN A 106 -3.90 -8.14 12.33
N ARG A 107 -2.65 -8.26 11.87
CA ARG A 107 -2.05 -9.46 11.26
C ARG A 107 -2.68 -9.89 9.93
N GLU A 108 -3.47 -9.03 9.29
CA GLU A 108 -4.05 -9.27 7.98
C GLU A 108 -3.16 -8.70 6.87
N ILE A 109 -3.07 -9.37 5.73
CA ILE A 109 -2.39 -8.83 4.55
C ILE A 109 -3.22 -7.66 3.99
N LEU A 110 -2.63 -6.47 4.01
CA LEU A 110 -3.28 -5.22 3.62
C LEU A 110 -2.73 -4.62 2.32
N ALA A 111 -1.59 -5.12 1.85
CA ALA A 111 -0.98 -4.70 0.60
C ALA A 111 -0.04 -5.77 0.05
N PHE A 112 0.32 -5.65 -1.22
CA PHE A 112 1.23 -6.56 -1.90
C PHE A 112 2.35 -5.80 -2.60
N SER A 113 3.48 -6.47 -2.81
CA SER A 113 4.53 -5.95 -3.68
C SER A 113 5.14 -7.04 -4.56
N VAL A 114 5.58 -6.62 -5.73
CA VAL A 114 6.33 -7.43 -6.67
C VAL A 114 7.67 -6.75 -6.94
N SER A 115 8.76 -7.47 -6.72
CA SER A 115 10.10 -7.05 -7.12
C SER A 115 10.56 -7.99 -8.22
N HIS A 116 11.00 -7.47 -9.35
CA HIS A 116 11.53 -8.33 -10.40
C HIS A 116 12.68 -7.67 -11.19
N ASP A 117 13.48 -8.51 -11.77
CA ASP A 117 14.44 -8.18 -12.81
C ASP A 117 14.11 -8.96 -14.09
N HIS A 118 15.10 -9.15 -14.98
CA HIS A 118 14.93 -9.90 -16.22
C HIS A 118 14.89 -11.43 -16.03
N ARG A 119 15.19 -11.96 -14.84
CA ARG A 119 15.27 -13.40 -14.53
C ARG A 119 14.30 -13.82 -13.43
N SER A 120 14.26 -13.06 -12.35
CA SER A 120 13.68 -13.49 -11.08
C SER A 120 12.57 -12.56 -10.61
N VAL A 121 11.63 -13.13 -9.88
CA VAL A 121 10.50 -12.43 -9.26
C VAL A 121 10.43 -12.76 -7.77
N ARG A 122 10.11 -11.75 -6.95
CA ARG A 122 9.77 -11.91 -5.53
C ARG A 122 8.44 -11.24 -5.25
N ILE A 123 7.52 -11.96 -4.61
CA ILE A 123 6.17 -11.47 -4.26
C ILE A 123 6.04 -11.48 -2.74
N TYR A 124 5.59 -10.36 -2.18
CA TYR A 124 5.38 -10.20 -0.74
C TYR A 124 3.97 -9.72 -0.42
N GLY A 125 3.43 -10.19 0.69
CA GLY A 125 2.29 -9.61 1.37
C GLY A 125 2.76 -8.74 2.54
N HIS A 126 2.12 -7.59 2.76
CA HIS A 126 2.49 -6.64 3.81
C HIS A 126 1.37 -6.52 4.83
N TYR A 127 1.72 -6.52 6.11
CA TYR A 127 0.77 -6.51 7.21
C TYR A 127 1.32 -5.73 8.41
N ALA A 128 0.42 -5.42 9.34
CA ALA A 128 0.77 -4.81 10.61
C ALA A 128 0.48 -5.75 11.78
N VAL A 129 1.28 -5.64 12.82
CA VAL A 129 1.01 -6.19 14.15
C VAL A 129 0.73 -5.02 15.07
N ILE A 130 -0.50 -4.98 15.60
CA ILE A 130 -1.00 -3.90 16.44
C ILE A 130 -1.06 -4.39 17.87
N ASP A 131 -0.33 -3.73 18.75
CA ASP A 131 -0.29 -4.01 20.19
C ASP A 131 -0.53 -2.70 20.96
N GLY A 132 -1.79 -2.46 21.32
CA GLY A 132 -2.23 -1.21 21.89
C GLY A 132 -1.92 -0.02 20.98
N SER A 133 -1.18 0.97 21.47
CA SER A 133 -0.75 2.14 20.69
C SER A 133 0.40 1.84 19.72
N LYS A 134 1.16 0.76 19.96
CA LYS A 134 2.31 0.40 19.14
C LYS A 134 1.88 -0.37 17.89
N THR A 135 2.41 0.01 16.72
CA THR A 135 2.26 -0.73 15.47
C THR A 135 3.63 -1.09 14.91
N SER A 136 3.78 -2.35 14.54
CA SER A 136 4.97 -2.86 13.84
C SER A 136 4.54 -3.38 12.47
N PHE A 137 5.34 -3.07 11.44
CA PHE A 137 5.04 -3.43 10.06
C PHE A 137 5.96 -4.55 9.59
N TYR A 138 5.38 -5.51 8.89
CA TYR A 138 6.08 -6.71 8.44
C TYR A 138 5.75 -7.01 6.99
N ARG A 139 6.62 -7.76 6.34
CA ARG A 139 6.35 -8.40 5.05
C ARG A 139 6.47 -9.91 5.18
N HIS A 140 5.58 -10.61 4.49
CA HIS A 140 5.55 -12.07 4.40
C HIS A 140 5.93 -12.47 2.97
N PRO A 141 6.95 -13.32 2.75
CA PRO A 141 7.28 -13.82 1.42
C PRO A 141 6.18 -14.78 0.96
N ILE A 142 5.50 -14.45 -0.13
CA ILE A 142 4.48 -15.30 -0.74
C ILE A 142 5.14 -16.27 -1.71
N ARG A 143 6.00 -15.76 -2.60
CA ARG A 143 6.70 -16.56 -3.60
C ARG A 143 7.97 -15.88 -4.10
N ALA A 144 8.98 -16.70 -4.40
CA ALA A 144 10.16 -16.29 -5.16
C ALA A 144 10.42 -17.37 -6.22
N PHE A 145 10.73 -16.98 -7.47
CA PHE A 145 10.94 -17.89 -8.59
C PHE A 145 11.68 -17.21 -9.73
N GLU A 146 12.21 -17.99 -10.65
CA GLU A 146 12.74 -17.53 -11.93
C GLU A 146 11.73 -17.77 -13.06
N PHE A 147 11.73 -16.91 -14.08
CA PHE A 147 10.81 -17.05 -15.23
C PHE A 147 10.99 -18.36 -15.98
N THR A 148 12.19 -18.95 -15.93
CA THR A 148 12.55 -20.21 -16.55
C THR A 148 12.24 -21.44 -15.71
N ASP A 149 11.86 -21.28 -14.44
CA ASP A 149 11.54 -22.39 -13.57
C ASP A 149 10.43 -23.28 -14.14
N LEU A 150 10.53 -24.58 -13.87
CA LEU A 150 9.60 -25.60 -14.33
C LEU A 150 9.38 -25.56 -15.86
N ASP A 151 10.46 -25.52 -16.62
CA ASP A 151 10.44 -25.40 -18.09
C ASP A 151 9.67 -24.18 -18.59
N GLY A 152 9.81 -23.05 -17.88
CA GLY A 152 9.16 -21.77 -18.20
C GLY A 152 7.68 -21.68 -17.83
N LYS A 153 7.13 -22.62 -17.05
CA LYS A 153 5.74 -22.56 -16.56
C LYS A 153 5.53 -21.39 -15.60
N GLU A 154 6.59 -20.97 -14.90
CA GLU A 154 6.52 -19.86 -13.92
C GLU A 154 6.37 -18.48 -14.57
N LYS A 155 6.63 -18.32 -15.86
CA LYS A 155 6.53 -17.01 -16.56
C LYS A 155 5.19 -16.29 -16.39
N TRP A 156 4.11 -17.04 -16.14
CA TRP A 156 2.76 -16.49 -15.95
C TRP A 156 2.33 -16.35 -14.49
N THR A 157 3.18 -16.73 -13.54
CA THR A 157 2.83 -16.77 -12.12
C THR A 157 2.53 -15.38 -11.58
N THR A 158 3.34 -14.37 -11.92
CA THR A 158 3.08 -12.98 -11.51
C THR A 158 1.76 -12.46 -12.09
N TYR A 159 1.49 -12.75 -13.36
CA TYR A 159 0.21 -12.36 -13.99
C TYR A 159 -0.99 -12.98 -13.30
N LYS A 160 -0.95 -14.30 -13.03
CA LYS A 160 -2.03 -15.01 -12.33
C LYS A 160 -2.22 -14.48 -10.91
N PHE A 161 -1.12 -14.21 -10.19
CA PHE A 161 -1.17 -13.60 -8.87
C PHE A 161 -1.82 -12.22 -8.92
N THR A 162 -1.36 -11.33 -9.79
CA THR A 162 -1.91 -9.98 -9.94
C THR A 162 -3.39 -10.03 -10.31
N LYS A 163 -3.77 -10.91 -11.25
CA LYS A 163 -5.17 -11.12 -11.62
C LYS A 163 -6.01 -11.55 -10.42
N SER A 164 -5.51 -12.50 -9.61
CA SER A 164 -6.21 -12.93 -8.38
C SER A 164 -6.35 -11.81 -7.35
N VAL A 165 -5.34 -10.94 -7.21
CA VAL A 165 -5.44 -9.75 -6.36
C VAL A 165 -6.58 -8.85 -6.83
N TYR A 166 -6.71 -8.59 -8.14
CA TYR A 166 -7.78 -7.74 -8.67
C TYR A 166 -9.15 -8.39 -8.58
N ASP A 167 -9.26 -9.67 -8.96
CA ASP A 167 -10.57 -10.33 -9.10
C ASP A 167 -11.16 -10.74 -7.75
N THR A 168 -10.31 -11.04 -6.76
CA THR A 168 -10.77 -11.68 -5.52
C THR A 168 -10.49 -10.83 -4.28
N TRP A 169 -9.24 -10.40 -4.09
CA TRP A 169 -8.83 -9.73 -2.86
C TRP A 169 -9.24 -8.26 -2.85
N MET A 170 -8.96 -7.52 -3.91
CA MET A 170 -9.20 -6.07 -4.00
C MET A 170 -10.66 -5.68 -3.75
N PRO A 171 -11.68 -6.36 -4.33
CA PRO A 171 -13.08 -5.99 -4.06
C PRO A 171 -13.47 -6.12 -2.59
N THR A 172 -12.97 -7.15 -1.91
CA THR A 172 -13.21 -7.36 -0.48
C THR A 172 -12.49 -6.30 0.36
N HIS A 173 -11.24 -6.01 0.02
CA HIS A 173 -10.45 -4.98 0.68
C HIS A 173 -11.07 -3.59 0.52
N PHE A 174 -11.56 -3.26 -0.69
CA PHE A 174 -12.26 -2.00 -0.94
C PHE A 174 -13.52 -1.85 -0.10
N LYS A 175 -14.36 -2.90 -0.03
CA LYS A 175 -15.55 -2.90 0.81
C LYS A 175 -15.23 -2.65 2.30
N ARG A 176 -14.14 -3.26 2.79
CA ARG A 176 -13.68 -3.04 4.18
C ARG A 176 -13.27 -1.58 4.41
N ILE A 177 -12.50 -1.00 3.49
CA ILE A 177 -12.09 0.42 3.55
C ILE A 177 -13.34 1.32 3.53
N CYS A 178 -14.27 1.13 2.57
CA CYS A 178 -15.50 1.91 2.49
C CYS A 178 -16.36 1.79 3.76
N SER A 179 -16.45 0.59 4.34
CA SER A 179 -17.14 0.37 5.62
C SER A 179 -16.55 1.22 6.75
N ALA A 180 -15.22 1.27 6.87
CA ALA A 180 -14.56 2.10 7.87
C ALA A 180 -14.75 3.61 7.59
N ILE A 181 -14.67 4.04 6.34
CA ILE A 181 -14.91 5.44 5.96
C ILE A 181 -16.33 5.88 6.33
N ASN A 182 -17.32 5.01 6.11
CA ASN A 182 -18.71 5.32 6.44
C ASN A 182 -18.93 5.59 7.94
N GLU A 183 -18.09 5.04 8.81
CA GLU A 183 -18.13 5.24 10.26
C GLU A 183 -17.31 6.45 10.74
N LEU A 184 -16.54 7.10 9.84
CA LEU A 184 -15.84 8.33 10.21
C LEU A 184 -16.85 9.41 10.62
N PRO A 185 -16.57 10.16 11.69
CA PRO A 185 -17.43 11.24 12.13
C PRO A 185 -17.48 12.37 11.08
N SER A 186 -18.66 12.94 10.87
CA SER A 186 -18.90 14.00 9.86
C SER A 186 -18.21 15.32 10.18
N LYS A 187 -17.75 15.53 11.42
CA LYS A 187 -16.99 16.69 11.85
C LYS A 187 -15.87 16.25 12.78
N ILE A 188 -14.64 16.33 12.29
CA ILE A 188 -13.47 16.15 13.11
C ILE A 188 -12.88 17.53 13.34
N ASN A 189 -12.98 18.03 14.58
CA ASN A 189 -12.15 19.15 15.01
C ASN A 189 -10.75 18.59 15.25
N PHE A 190 -9.84 18.89 14.35
CA PHE A 190 -8.41 18.69 14.61
C PHE A 190 -7.93 19.82 15.54
N ASP A 191 -8.15 19.69 16.84
CA ASP A 191 -7.27 20.34 17.79
C ASP A 191 -5.92 19.61 17.71
N VAL A 192 -5.10 20.03 16.77
CA VAL A 192 -3.73 19.57 16.63
C VAL A 192 -2.94 20.25 17.73
N SER A 193 -2.82 19.59 18.88
CA SER A 193 -1.70 19.88 19.77
C SER A 193 -0.42 19.48 19.03
N PRO A 194 0.50 20.43 18.79
CA PRO A 194 1.79 20.07 18.20
C PRO A 194 2.54 19.18 19.18
N LEU A 195 2.90 17.98 18.75
CA LEU A 195 3.91 17.12 19.38
C LEU A 195 5.29 17.62 19.04
#